data_19c0e0b84e17e2f6c208e87c78306f79
#
_entry.id   19c0e0b84e17e2f6c208e87c78306f79
#
_cell.length_a   1.000
_cell.length_b   1.000
_cell.length_c   1.000
_cell.angle_alpha   90.00
_cell.angle_beta   90.00
_cell.angle_gamma   90.00
#
_symmetry.space_group_name_H-M   'P 1'
#
loop_
_entity.id
_entity.type
_entity.pdbx_description
1 polymer ?
#
loop_
_entity_poly.entity_id
_entity_poly.type
_entity_poly.pdbx_seq_one_letter_code
_entity_poly.pdbx_strand_id
1 'polypeptide(L)'
;MLVEQFYTSCLSQASYYIESNGEAAVVDPSREINHFLEKAHKSKSTIKYIFQTHFHADFVSGHLTLSKISKCPIVYGPNADPKYECIISNDGDIFEIGDVKIKVIHTPGHTLESTSYLLFDQNNKQHSIFTGDTLFLGDVGIPDVAQRYKGLSKQDLAGLLYDSINMKIKPLDDTITVYPGHGAGSACG
;
A
#
# COMPACT_ATOMS: atom_id res chain seq x y z
N MET A 1 -1.57 -1.28 -19.14
CA MET A 1 -1.41 -1.01 -17.70
C MET A 1 -0.72 0.33 -17.48
N LEU A 2 -1.18 1.12 -16.52
CA LEU A 2 -0.59 2.38 -16.08
C LEU A 2 -0.37 2.31 -14.56
N VAL A 3 0.77 2.82 -14.08
CA VAL A 3 1.01 3.14 -12.67
C VAL A 3 1.42 4.60 -12.60
N GLU A 4 0.72 5.40 -11.81
CA GLU A 4 0.99 6.83 -11.62
C GLU A 4 1.14 7.15 -10.15
N GLN A 5 2.20 7.87 -9.80
CA GLN A 5 2.47 8.36 -8.45
C GLN A 5 1.89 9.76 -8.27
N PHE A 6 1.17 9.99 -7.18
CA PHE A 6 0.74 11.29 -6.71
C PHE A 6 1.51 11.62 -5.43
N TYR A 7 2.37 12.63 -5.48
CA TYR A 7 3.29 12.96 -4.40
C TYR A 7 2.90 14.25 -3.70
N THR A 8 2.72 14.17 -2.37
CA THR A 8 2.41 15.31 -1.50
C THR A 8 3.70 15.79 -0.82
N SER A 9 4.35 16.77 -1.41
CA SER A 9 5.70 17.21 -1.01
C SER A 9 5.83 17.64 0.44
N CYS A 10 4.83 18.33 1.01
CA CYS A 10 4.87 18.79 2.41
C CYS A 10 4.79 17.66 3.44
N LEU A 11 4.36 16.47 3.04
CA LEU A 11 4.28 15.27 3.86
C LEU A 11 5.29 14.20 3.43
N SER A 12 6.03 14.45 2.36
CA SER A 12 6.85 13.44 1.67
C SER A 12 6.07 12.14 1.35
N GLN A 13 4.73 12.22 1.24
CA GLN A 13 3.83 11.09 1.11
C GLN A 13 3.52 10.80 -0.35
N ALA A 14 3.56 9.53 -0.74
CA ALA A 14 3.21 9.03 -2.06
C ALA A 14 1.92 8.19 -2.01
N SER A 15 1.00 8.50 -2.90
CA SER A 15 -0.16 7.67 -3.24
C SER A 15 0.01 7.14 -4.66
N TYR A 16 -0.63 6.03 -4.98
CA TYR A 16 -0.48 5.42 -6.31
C TYR A 16 -1.84 5.10 -6.92
N TYR A 17 -1.94 5.37 -8.21
CA TYR A 17 -3.07 5.00 -9.04
C TYR A 17 -2.62 3.95 -10.06
N ILE A 18 -3.31 2.82 -10.07
CA ILE A 18 -3.04 1.68 -10.93
C ILE A 18 -4.24 1.50 -11.84
N GLU A 19 -4.01 1.33 -13.15
CA GLU A 19 -5.10 1.19 -14.12
C GLU A 19 -4.78 0.14 -15.18
N SER A 20 -5.76 -0.68 -15.49
CA SER A 20 -5.70 -1.65 -16.58
C SER A 20 -7.12 -1.93 -17.10
N ASN A 21 -7.27 -1.89 -18.41
CA ASN A 21 -8.47 -2.31 -19.14
C ASN A 21 -9.81 -1.82 -18.52
N GLY A 22 -9.90 -0.50 -18.23
CA GLY A 22 -11.12 0.15 -17.71
C GLY A 22 -11.37 -0.06 -16.22
N GLU A 23 -10.49 -0.74 -15.50
CA GLU A 23 -10.51 -0.85 -14.03
C GLU A 23 -9.30 -0.17 -13.41
N ALA A 24 -9.47 0.38 -12.22
CA ALA A 24 -8.41 1.05 -11.47
C ALA A 24 -8.40 0.66 -10.00
N ALA A 25 -7.26 0.90 -9.36
CA ALA A 25 -7.11 0.84 -7.91
C ALA A 25 -6.25 2.00 -7.42
N VAL A 26 -6.40 2.35 -6.14
CA VAL A 26 -5.62 3.38 -5.49
C VAL A 26 -4.94 2.78 -4.27
N VAL A 27 -3.64 3.08 -4.08
CA VAL A 27 -2.88 2.68 -2.89
C VAL A 27 -2.60 3.92 -2.05
N ASP A 28 -2.92 3.87 -0.78
CA ASP A 28 -2.70 4.91 0.25
C ASP A 28 -3.13 6.31 -0.21
N PRO A 29 -4.42 6.51 -0.58
CA PRO A 29 -4.87 7.79 -1.10
C PRO A 29 -4.64 8.92 -0.09
N SER A 30 -4.07 10.03 -0.56
CA SER A 30 -4.02 11.28 0.20
C SER A 30 -5.43 11.77 0.52
N ARG A 31 -5.56 12.73 1.46
CA ARG A 31 -6.85 13.33 1.82
C ARG A 31 -7.55 13.99 0.63
N GLU A 32 -6.77 14.63 -0.24
CA GLU A 32 -7.28 15.21 -1.49
C GLU A 32 -7.47 14.11 -2.53
N ILE A 33 -8.73 13.73 -2.77
CA ILE A 33 -9.07 12.59 -3.64
C ILE A 33 -9.48 12.97 -5.05
N ASN A 34 -9.69 14.27 -5.35
CA ASN A 34 -10.26 14.70 -6.62
C ASN A 34 -9.40 14.29 -7.82
N HIS A 35 -8.09 14.31 -7.66
CA HIS A 35 -7.17 13.89 -8.73
C HIS A 35 -7.33 12.40 -9.10
N PHE A 36 -7.66 11.51 -8.16
CA PHE A 36 -7.94 10.10 -8.49
C PHE A 36 -9.26 9.95 -9.24
N LEU A 37 -10.31 10.69 -8.81
CA LEU A 37 -11.61 10.67 -9.46
C LEU A 37 -11.54 11.27 -10.88
N GLU A 38 -10.83 12.38 -11.05
CA GLU A 38 -10.60 12.99 -12.36
C GLU A 38 -9.81 12.08 -13.29
N LYS A 39 -8.79 11.39 -12.75
CA LYS A 39 -8.00 10.43 -13.53
C LYS A 39 -8.87 9.29 -14.03
N ALA A 40 -9.62 8.66 -13.13
CA ALA A 40 -10.55 7.58 -13.49
C ALA A 40 -11.60 8.03 -14.50
N HIS A 41 -12.16 9.25 -14.35
CA HIS A 41 -13.12 9.81 -15.30
C HIS A 41 -12.50 10.04 -16.68
N LYS A 42 -11.29 10.62 -16.75
CA LYS A 42 -10.59 10.90 -18.03
C LYS A 42 -10.28 9.61 -18.80
N SER A 43 -9.85 8.56 -18.10
CA SER A 43 -9.55 7.26 -18.70
C SER A 43 -10.78 6.36 -18.89
N LYS A 44 -11.97 6.78 -18.39
CA LYS A 44 -13.20 5.99 -18.37
C LYS A 44 -13.04 4.68 -17.58
N SER A 45 -12.23 4.71 -16.52
CA SER A 45 -11.99 3.57 -15.65
C SER A 45 -12.84 3.63 -14.39
N THR A 46 -13.18 2.47 -13.84
CA THR A 46 -13.88 2.34 -12.56
C THR A 46 -12.87 2.00 -11.47
N ILE A 47 -12.81 2.80 -10.39
CA ILE A 47 -12.01 2.46 -9.21
C ILE A 47 -12.67 1.27 -8.52
N LYS A 48 -11.99 0.13 -8.51
CA LYS A 48 -12.48 -1.16 -8.03
C LYS A 48 -12.04 -1.47 -6.61
N TYR A 49 -10.86 -1.00 -6.21
CA TYR A 49 -10.29 -1.21 -4.87
C TYR A 49 -9.51 0.01 -4.40
N ILE A 50 -9.48 0.18 -3.07
CA ILE A 50 -8.59 1.10 -2.38
C ILE A 50 -7.76 0.27 -1.41
N PHE A 51 -6.47 0.16 -1.65
CA PHE A 51 -5.53 -0.55 -0.80
C PHE A 51 -4.91 0.39 0.22
N GLN A 52 -4.82 -0.07 1.46
CA GLN A 52 -4.10 0.61 2.53
C GLN A 52 -2.94 -0.29 2.96
N THR A 53 -1.71 0.24 2.93
CA THR A 53 -0.53 -0.53 3.36
C THR A 53 -0.51 -0.73 4.87
N HIS A 54 -0.95 0.26 5.63
CA HIS A 54 -1.04 0.24 7.08
C HIS A 54 -1.95 1.37 7.61
N PHE A 55 -2.10 1.51 8.91
CA PHE A 55 -2.75 2.67 9.52
C PHE A 55 -1.77 3.83 9.60
N HIS A 56 -1.95 4.83 8.76
CA HIS A 56 -1.13 6.03 8.73
C HIS A 56 -1.32 6.89 9.96
N ALA A 57 -0.24 7.27 10.62
CA ALA A 57 -0.25 8.16 11.79
C ALA A 57 0.14 9.60 11.45
N ASP A 58 0.78 9.81 10.33
CA ASP A 58 1.42 11.06 9.88
C ASP A 58 0.52 11.90 8.96
N PHE A 59 -0.47 11.28 8.30
CA PHE A 59 -1.44 12.00 7.48
C PHE A 59 -2.85 11.41 7.55
N VAL A 60 -3.83 12.21 7.18
CA VAL A 60 -5.22 11.76 7.07
C VAL A 60 -5.47 11.20 5.68
N SER A 61 -5.58 9.88 5.58
CA SER A 61 -5.89 9.22 4.32
C SER A 61 -7.32 9.51 3.83
N GLY A 62 -7.47 9.65 2.52
CA GLY A 62 -8.75 9.88 1.83
C GLY A 62 -9.58 8.64 1.57
N HIS A 63 -9.14 7.46 2.03
CA HIS A 63 -9.72 6.16 1.69
C HIS A 63 -11.24 6.06 1.96
N LEU A 64 -11.72 6.57 3.11
CA LEU A 64 -13.15 6.52 3.45
C LEU A 64 -14.00 7.37 2.49
N THR A 65 -13.52 8.58 2.17
CA THR A 65 -14.24 9.47 1.26
C THR A 65 -14.22 8.93 -0.17
N LEU A 66 -13.07 8.43 -0.61
CA LEU A 66 -12.91 7.82 -1.93
C LEU A 66 -13.78 6.57 -2.07
N SER A 67 -13.78 5.68 -1.08
CA SER A 67 -14.62 4.47 -1.05
C SER A 67 -16.12 4.81 -1.15
N LYS A 68 -16.56 5.80 -0.38
CA LYS A 68 -17.96 6.23 -0.39
C LYS A 68 -18.39 6.77 -1.77
N ILE A 69 -17.56 7.54 -2.43
CA ILE A 69 -17.87 8.15 -3.74
C ILE A 69 -17.76 7.11 -4.85
N SER A 70 -16.70 6.31 -4.88
CA SER A 70 -16.45 5.31 -5.91
C SER A 70 -17.24 4.01 -5.68
N LYS A 71 -17.88 3.84 -4.51
CA LYS A 71 -18.61 2.65 -4.09
C LYS A 71 -17.77 1.36 -4.19
N CYS A 72 -16.49 1.46 -3.87
CA CYS A 72 -15.55 0.36 -3.90
C CYS A 72 -15.04 0.03 -2.49
N PRO A 73 -14.69 -1.23 -2.22
CA PRO A 73 -14.17 -1.64 -0.91
C PRO A 73 -12.77 -1.07 -0.65
N ILE A 74 -12.50 -0.85 0.63
CA ILE A 74 -11.16 -0.63 1.16
C ILE A 74 -10.57 -2.01 1.50
N VAL A 75 -9.31 -2.23 1.19
CA VAL A 75 -8.58 -3.47 1.46
C VAL A 75 -7.41 -3.17 2.38
N TYR A 76 -7.35 -3.91 3.47
CA TYR A 76 -6.18 -3.97 4.36
C TYR A 76 -5.58 -5.37 4.33
N GLY A 77 -4.32 -5.47 4.73
CA GLY A 77 -3.68 -6.75 4.98
C GLY A 77 -4.07 -7.38 6.32
N PRO A 78 -3.42 -8.50 6.66
CA PRO A 78 -3.66 -9.21 7.92
C PRO A 78 -3.42 -8.33 9.15
N ASN A 79 -4.08 -8.67 10.26
CA ASN A 79 -3.98 -7.99 11.56
C ASN A 79 -4.54 -6.55 11.63
N ALA A 80 -5.09 -6.00 10.54
CA ALA A 80 -5.79 -4.74 10.61
C ALA A 80 -7.15 -4.92 11.33
N ASP A 81 -7.50 -3.97 12.21
CA ASP A 81 -8.78 -3.94 12.94
C ASP A 81 -9.42 -2.54 12.88
N PRO A 82 -9.81 -2.04 11.68
CA PRO A 82 -10.51 -0.77 11.55
C PRO A 82 -11.94 -0.87 12.10
N LYS A 83 -12.50 0.27 12.54
CA LYS A 83 -13.87 0.33 13.06
C LYS A 83 -14.89 0.72 11.97
N TYR A 84 -14.62 0.40 10.74
CA TYR A 84 -15.49 0.57 9.56
C TYR A 84 -15.39 -0.63 8.64
N GLU A 85 -16.36 -0.78 7.75
CA GLU A 85 -16.42 -1.89 6.81
C GLU A 85 -15.26 -1.85 5.82
N CYS A 86 -14.54 -2.96 5.70
CA CYS A 86 -13.43 -3.16 4.76
C CYS A 86 -13.18 -4.65 4.54
N ILE A 87 -12.36 -4.97 3.56
CA ILE A 87 -11.83 -6.32 3.34
C ILE A 87 -10.52 -6.45 4.14
N ILE A 88 -10.46 -7.41 5.04
CA ILE A 88 -9.21 -7.86 5.65
C ILE A 88 -8.71 -9.05 4.85
N SER A 89 -7.63 -8.84 4.11
CA SER A 89 -7.05 -9.88 3.25
C SER A 89 -6.02 -10.73 4.01
N ASN A 90 -5.77 -11.90 3.47
CA ASN A 90 -4.71 -12.78 3.96
C ASN A 90 -3.42 -12.58 3.15
N ASP A 91 -2.29 -13.02 3.73
CA ASP A 91 -1.03 -13.09 3.00
C ASP A 91 -1.17 -14.03 1.79
N GLY A 92 -0.86 -13.55 0.60
CA GLY A 92 -0.98 -14.29 -0.66
C GLY A 92 -2.30 -14.09 -1.40
N ASP A 93 -3.30 -13.42 -0.84
CA ASP A 93 -4.56 -13.12 -1.55
C ASP A 93 -4.28 -12.30 -2.82
N ILE A 94 -5.11 -12.51 -3.84
CA ILE A 94 -4.97 -11.86 -5.16
C ILE A 94 -6.21 -11.06 -5.49
N PHE A 95 -6.00 -9.83 -5.94
CA PHE A 95 -7.04 -8.91 -6.43
C PHE A 95 -6.79 -8.60 -7.90
N GLU A 96 -7.81 -8.77 -8.74
CA GLU A 96 -7.73 -8.51 -10.18
C GLU A 96 -8.21 -7.08 -10.50
N ILE A 97 -7.46 -6.39 -11.35
CA ILE A 97 -7.73 -5.03 -11.85
C ILE A 97 -7.57 -5.05 -13.37
N GLY A 98 -8.67 -5.19 -14.10
CA GLY A 98 -8.61 -5.43 -15.54
C GLY A 98 -7.78 -6.66 -15.87
N ASP A 99 -6.68 -6.46 -16.61
CA ASP A 99 -5.80 -7.55 -17.05
C ASP A 99 -4.60 -7.78 -16.12
N VAL A 100 -4.51 -7.06 -15.00
CA VAL A 100 -3.39 -7.15 -14.05
C VAL A 100 -3.85 -7.65 -12.69
N LYS A 101 -2.90 -8.04 -11.84
CA LYS A 101 -3.18 -8.61 -10.52
C LYS A 101 -2.32 -7.97 -9.45
N ILE A 102 -2.90 -7.76 -8.29
CA ILE A 102 -2.20 -7.37 -7.06
C ILE A 102 -2.22 -8.56 -6.10
N LYS A 103 -1.04 -8.98 -5.66
CA LYS A 103 -0.86 -9.98 -4.60
C LYS A 103 -0.54 -9.29 -3.30
N VAL A 104 -1.24 -9.68 -2.25
CA VAL A 104 -1.01 -9.23 -0.88
C VAL A 104 0.25 -9.91 -0.33
N ILE A 105 1.17 -9.15 0.22
CA ILE A 105 2.35 -9.63 0.93
C ILE A 105 2.35 -8.99 2.31
N HIS A 106 2.01 -9.76 3.33
CA HIS A 106 2.05 -9.28 4.71
C HIS A 106 3.50 -9.05 5.14
N THR A 107 3.85 -7.81 5.45
CA THR A 107 5.22 -7.36 5.77
C THR A 107 5.25 -6.62 7.11
N PRO A 108 4.94 -7.30 8.23
CA PRO A 108 4.89 -6.66 9.55
C PRO A 108 6.26 -6.16 9.99
N GLY A 109 6.25 -5.11 10.82
CA GLY A 109 7.45 -4.59 11.45
C GLY A 109 7.41 -3.10 11.70
N HIS A 110 7.14 -2.26 10.71
CA HIS A 110 6.78 -0.85 10.95
C HIS A 110 5.49 -0.80 11.79
N THR A 111 4.44 -1.49 11.32
CA THR A 111 3.26 -1.85 12.12
C THR A 111 2.99 -3.35 11.99
N LEU A 112 2.11 -3.93 12.84
CA LEU A 112 1.75 -5.35 12.75
C LEU A 112 0.90 -5.67 11.51
N GLU A 113 0.09 -4.72 11.06
CA GLU A 113 -0.75 -4.84 9.88
C GLU A 113 -0.05 -4.42 8.59
N SER A 114 1.21 -3.94 8.66
CA SER A 114 1.97 -3.51 7.48
C SER A 114 1.96 -4.56 6.38
N THR A 115 1.62 -4.10 5.18
CA THR A 115 1.39 -4.94 4.01
C THR A 115 1.96 -4.28 2.78
N SER A 116 2.67 -5.04 1.98
CA SER A 116 3.14 -4.64 0.66
C SER A 116 2.23 -5.27 -0.41
N TYR A 117 2.06 -4.57 -1.52
CA TYR A 117 1.19 -5.00 -2.63
C TYR A 117 2.04 -5.21 -3.88
N LEU A 118 2.18 -6.46 -4.32
CA LEU A 118 2.96 -6.84 -5.49
C LEU A 118 2.07 -6.86 -6.73
N LEU A 119 2.37 -6.01 -7.71
CA LEU A 119 1.67 -5.91 -8.98
C LEU A 119 2.29 -6.84 -10.02
N PHE A 120 1.46 -7.65 -10.65
CA PHE A 120 1.79 -8.45 -11.82
C PHE A 120 1.18 -7.83 -13.07
N ASP A 121 1.93 -7.82 -14.16
CA ASP A 121 1.44 -7.37 -15.47
C ASP A 121 0.47 -8.38 -16.11
N GLN A 122 -0.05 -8.05 -17.29
CA GLN A 122 -0.97 -8.90 -18.06
C GLN A 122 -0.36 -10.23 -18.50
N ASN A 123 0.97 -10.38 -18.45
CA ASN A 123 1.68 -11.62 -18.74
C ASN A 123 2.02 -12.42 -17.47
N ASN A 124 1.46 -12.01 -16.33
CA ASN A 124 1.71 -12.59 -15.01
C ASN A 124 3.19 -12.50 -14.57
N LYS A 125 3.92 -11.49 -15.04
CA LYS A 125 5.25 -11.13 -14.57
C LYS A 125 5.18 -10.14 -13.43
N GLN A 126 6.05 -10.27 -12.43
CA GLN A 126 6.23 -9.27 -11.39
C GLN A 126 6.68 -7.95 -12.04
N HIS A 127 5.96 -6.87 -11.76
CA HIS A 127 6.20 -5.56 -12.37
C HIS A 127 6.67 -4.52 -11.34
N SER A 128 5.95 -4.40 -10.22
CA SER A 128 6.26 -3.42 -9.18
C SER A 128 5.68 -3.82 -7.84
N ILE A 129 6.21 -3.22 -6.76
CA ILE A 129 5.73 -3.45 -5.40
C ILE A 129 5.50 -2.12 -4.70
N PHE A 130 4.32 -1.97 -4.07
CA PHE A 130 3.95 -0.84 -3.22
C PHE A 130 4.22 -1.24 -1.78
N THR A 131 5.30 -0.71 -1.21
CA THR A 131 5.86 -1.20 0.05
C THR A 131 5.35 -0.46 1.29
N GLY A 132 4.59 0.64 1.10
CA GLY A 132 4.25 1.51 2.21
C GLY A 132 5.51 1.90 2.98
N ASP A 133 5.44 1.74 4.29
CA ASP A 133 6.55 2.04 5.19
C ASP A 133 7.37 0.79 5.60
N THR A 134 7.21 -0.30 4.86
CA THR A 134 8.08 -1.49 5.03
C THR A 134 9.47 -1.24 4.47
N LEU A 135 9.56 -0.68 3.26
CA LEU A 135 10.83 -0.42 2.57
C LEU A 135 10.77 0.92 1.84
N PHE A 136 11.76 1.77 2.08
CA PHE A 136 12.01 3.02 1.37
C PHE A 136 13.20 2.91 0.39
N LEU A 137 13.50 3.99 -0.31
CA LEU A 137 14.68 4.08 -1.17
C LEU A 137 15.91 4.38 -0.29
N GLY A 138 16.57 3.33 0.18
CA GLY A 138 17.78 3.42 1.00
C GLY A 138 17.54 3.33 2.52
N ASP A 139 16.29 3.11 2.96
CA ASP A 139 15.93 2.97 4.37
C ASP A 139 14.73 2.02 4.55
N VAL A 140 14.30 1.84 5.79
CA VAL A 140 13.10 1.09 6.19
C VAL A 140 12.29 1.89 7.20
N GLY A 141 10.99 1.59 7.34
CA GLY A 141 10.14 2.24 8.33
C GLY A 141 10.58 2.01 9.76
N ILE A 142 10.43 3.01 10.63
CA ILE A 142 10.82 2.94 12.04
C ILE A 142 9.93 1.91 12.76
N PRO A 143 10.50 0.90 13.45
CA PRO A 143 9.74 -0.09 14.22
C PRO A 143 9.48 0.41 15.66
N ASP A 144 8.97 1.63 15.84
CA ASP A 144 8.87 2.27 17.16
C ASP A 144 7.43 2.38 17.71
N VAL A 145 6.43 1.93 16.94
CA VAL A 145 5.02 1.95 17.36
C VAL A 145 4.63 0.80 18.30
N ALA A 146 5.61 0.07 18.84
CA ALA A 146 5.39 -1.09 19.72
C ALA A 146 4.48 -0.83 20.92
N GLN A 147 4.48 0.37 21.46
CA GLN A 147 3.60 0.77 22.55
C GLN A 147 2.10 0.67 22.21
N ARG A 148 1.73 0.59 20.93
CA ARG A 148 0.35 0.34 20.48
C ARG A 148 -0.06 -1.12 20.64
N TYR A 149 0.91 -2.04 20.77
CA TYR A 149 0.69 -3.47 20.80
C TYR A 149 1.10 -4.04 22.14
N LYS A 150 0.11 -4.55 22.89
CA LYS A 150 0.36 -5.12 24.21
C LYS A 150 1.29 -6.34 24.13
N GLY A 151 2.41 -6.28 24.84
CA GLY A 151 3.37 -7.40 24.94
C GLY A 151 4.42 -7.45 23.85
N LEU A 152 4.50 -6.44 22.95
CA LEU A 152 5.57 -6.32 21.97
C LEU A 152 6.56 -5.20 22.32
N SER A 153 7.83 -5.44 22.06
CA SER A 153 8.90 -4.46 22.14
C SER A 153 9.25 -3.89 20.76
N LYS A 154 10.03 -2.81 20.75
CA LYS A 154 10.62 -2.28 19.50
C LYS A 154 11.53 -3.32 18.82
N GLN A 155 12.24 -4.12 19.60
CA GLN A 155 13.10 -5.18 19.11
C GLN A 155 12.31 -6.30 18.42
N ASP A 156 11.12 -6.64 18.95
CA ASP A 156 10.24 -7.62 18.31
C ASP A 156 9.76 -7.11 16.95
N LEU A 157 9.31 -5.85 16.87
CA LEU A 157 8.92 -5.23 15.59
C LEU A 157 10.10 -5.13 14.61
N ALA A 158 11.28 -4.76 15.09
CA ALA A 158 12.49 -4.71 14.25
C ALA A 158 12.85 -6.11 13.70
N GLY A 159 12.70 -7.16 14.51
CA GLY A 159 12.85 -8.55 14.06
C GLY A 159 11.86 -8.93 12.97
N LEU A 160 10.58 -8.60 13.16
CA LEU A 160 9.54 -8.82 12.14
C LEU A 160 9.84 -8.07 10.84
N LEU A 161 10.30 -6.82 10.92
CA LEU A 161 10.67 -6.04 9.75
C LEU A 161 11.87 -6.65 9.02
N TYR A 162 12.89 -7.09 9.77
CA TYR A 162 14.03 -7.79 9.21
C TYR A 162 13.62 -9.05 8.45
N ASP A 163 12.74 -9.86 9.03
CA ASP A 163 12.20 -11.07 8.39
C ASP A 163 11.36 -10.72 7.16
N SER A 164 10.51 -9.72 7.25
CA SER A 164 9.70 -9.22 6.12
C SER A 164 10.57 -8.85 4.92
N ILE A 165 11.63 -8.07 5.15
CA ILE A 165 12.56 -7.67 4.09
C ILE A 165 13.30 -8.87 3.52
N ASN A 166 13.89 -9.72 4.38
CA ASN A 166 14.78 -10.78 3.90
C ASN A 166 14.04 -11.97 3.30
N MET A 167 12.85 -12.32 3.83
CA MET A 167 12.12 -13.51 3.40
C MET A 167 11.05 -13.22 2.35
N LYS A 168 10.55 -11.99 2.26
CA LYS A 168 9.41 -11.66 1.38
C LYS A 168 9.74 -10.64 0.29
N ILE A 169 10.57 -9.63 0.58
CA ILE A 169 10.91 -8.59 -0.40
C ILE A 169 12.14 -8.99 -1.23
N LYS A 170 13.26 -9.33 -0.59
CA LYS A 170 14.50 -9.70 -1.29
C LYS A 170 14.39 -10.87 -2.28
N PRO A 171 13.54 -11.89 -2.06
CA PRO A 171 13.38 -12.97 -3.03
C PRO A 171 12.59 -12.61 -4.30
N LEU A 172 12.03 -11.39 -4.39
CA LEU A 172 11.32 -10.94 -5.58
C LEU A 172 12.30 -10.68 -6.73
N ASP A 173 11.76 -10.55 -7.95
CA ASP A 173 12.55 -10.29 -9.15
C ASP A 173 13.29 -8.94 -9.01
N ASP A 174 14.60 -8.92 -9.28
CA ASP A 174 15.45 -7.73 -9.18
C ASP A 174 15.06 -6.60 -10.15
N THR A 175 14.23 -6.90 -11.15
CA THR A 175 13.76 -5.91 -12.15
C THR A 175 12.51 -5.15 -11.73
N ILE A 176 11.88 -5.50 -10.59
CA ILE A 176 10.66 -4.82 -10.14
C ILE A 176 10.95 -3.38 -9.68
N THR A 177 9.99 -2.50 -9.93
CA THR A 177 10.05 -1.13 -9.40
C THR A 177 9.48 -1.07 -7.99
N VAL A 178 10.24 -0.49 -7.05
CA VAL A 178 9.76 -0.25 -5.66
C VAL A 178 9.07 1.11 -5.58
N TYR A 179 7.84 1.11 -5.08
CA TYR A 179 7.00 2.27 -4.83
C TYR A 179 6.74 2.41 -3.32
N PRO A 180 7.54 3.21 -2.59
CA PRO A 180 7.42 3.37 -1.14
C PRO A 180 6.28 4.32 -0.75
N GLY A 181 5.83 4.26 0.52
CA GLY A 181 4.84 5.19 1.07
C GLY A 181 5.36 6.61 1.21
N HIS A 182 6.67 6.78 1.41
CA HIS A 182 7.31 8.08 1.60
C HIS A 182 8.60 8.23 0.79
N GLY A 183 8.89 9.49 0.45
CA GLY A 183 10.18 9.93 -0.07
C GLY A 183 11.14 10.36 1.03
N ALA A 184 12.31 10.88 0.63
CA ALA A 184 13.31 11.42 1.55
C ALA A 184 12.75 12.56 2.41
N GLY A 185 13.10 12.56 3.70
CA GLY A 185 12.67 13.59 4.68
C GLY A 185 11.36 13.27 5.41
N SER A 186 10.81 12.07 5.24
CA SER A 186 9.72 11.58 6.07
C SER A 186 10.16 11.35 7.51
N ALA A 187 9.25 11.53 8.47
CA ALA A 187 9.46 11.16 9.87
C ALA A 187 9.23 9.66 10.15
N CYS A 188 8.82 8.88 9.14
CA CYS A 188 8.52 7.46 9.27
C CYS A 188 9.70 6.54 8.96
N GLY A 189 10.81 7.10 8.47
CA GLY A 189 12.04 6.37 8.15
C GLY A 189 13.29 7.12 8.52
#